data_7d46ddd96ddb2a04e74fcbb1d5995f93
#
_entry.id   7d46ddd96ddb2a04e74fcbb1d5995f93
#
_cell.length_a   1.000
_cell.length_b   1.000
_cell.length_c   1.000
_cell.angle_alpha   90.00
_cell.angle_beta   90.00
_cell.angle_gamma   90.00
#
_symmetry.space_group_name_H-M   'P 1'
#
loop_
_entity.id
_entity.type
_entity.pdbx_description
1 polymer ?
#
loop_
_entity_poly.entity_id
_entity_poly.type
_entity_poly.pdbx_seq_one_letter_code
_entity_poly.pdbx_strand_id
1 'polypeptide(L)'
;MTEDKTKRSDNIEMRCADASVKCYSYEEALDLTGHGKYNIGLLFACFMVIIAMGIDIFGLGIIVTAATCDLGLNLQQIGILSSMPFAGIIVMSYPWGYLSDTRGRRLVLMWAMTGSFISAVLSSLAPSWQVLAALRFISSALSSAAESATYALLGECCNSRSRARYMLLMTSALMLTPTLYYVWGYFITKLNFSIYIMGILYRPWRLLTLVMALPLGIGAILLWFFNESPKFLANVGRMEEAVDVLRRMHEVNKGKTEIYPVQGIYLEEGSKEEVGQLTLRSLWLQIAPLFKPPLLGRTLLLYYLTFVIYIANNSFAIILPTIFNVFFTSYANLGPNSGSFCDLFYVASETPAPITNTTIIEPVIPECTDTISENTILAGCAHGLSFFVLNALLSQCAGRRKILTIVILVIAAIAAVLINVTGEAISGLVLFYVFLTTAMVFGIVSSYFVTLYPTSYRGMVACIGMMVARLSAFTGTNVVSAAITTTCAPTFYGTAALVISGAVAAWFLPSDSTEIN
;
A
#
# COMPACT_ATOMS: atom_id res chain seq x y z
N MET A 1 -25.50 -1.72 -31.57
CA MET A 1 -24.53 -2.53 -30.79
C MET A 1 -25.06 -2.92 -29.42
N THR A 2 -26.01 -2.25 -28.85
CA THR A 2 -26.70 -2.56 -27.57
C THR A 2 -27.83 -3.61 -27.71
N GLU A 3 -28.56 -3.65 -28.80
CA GLU A 3 -29.61 -4.64 -29.02
C GLU A 3 -29.12 -6.09 -29.26
N ASP A 4 -27.93 -6.24 -29.82
CA ASP A 4 -27.32 -7.57 -30.06
C ASP A 4 -26.82 -8.24 -28.78
N LYS A 5 -26.45 -7.44 -27.76
CA LYS A 5 -26.00 -7.93 -26.46
C LYS A 5 -27.15 -8.42 -25.57
N THR A 6 -28.29 -7.75 -25.60
CA THR A 6 -29.48 -8.16 -24.83
C THR A 6 -30.05 -9.47 -25.37
N LYS A 7 -30.15 -9.62 -26.70
CA LYS A 7 -30.58 -10.87 -27.34
C LYS A 7 -29.64 -12.08 -27.05
N ARG A 8 -28.36 -11.82 -26.82
CA ARG A 8 -27.37 -12.87 -26.49
C ARG A 8 -27.46 -13.33 -25.05
N SER A 9 -27.73 -12.40 -24.10
CA SER A 9 -27.96 -12.71 -22.67
C SER A 9 -29.24 -13.53 -22.49
N ASP A 10 -30.32 -13.14 -23.16
CA ASP A 10 -31.60 -13.85 -23.11
C ASP A 10 -31.51 -15.28 -23.70
N ASN A 11 -30.62 -15.50 -24.68
CA ASN A 11 -30.34 -16.84 -25.23
C ASN A 11 -29.64 -17.80 -24.28
N ILE A 12 -28.87 -17.32 -23.31
CA ILE A 12 -28.14 -18.20 -22.35
C ILE A 12 -29.02 -18.48 -21.13
N GLU A 13 -29.78 -17.51 -20.65
CA GLU A 13 -30.86 -17.76 -19.67
C GLU A 13 -31.90 -18.76 -20.23
N MET A 14 -32.26 -18.68 -21.53
CA MET A 14 -33.04 -19.68 -22.21
C MET A 14 -32.33 -21.04 -22.38
N ARG A 15 -31.00 -21.09 -22.57
CA ARG A 15 -30.24 -22.35 -22.63
C ARG A 15 -30.15 -23.03 -21.28
N CYS A 16 -30.08 -22.30 -20.17
CA CYS A 16 -30.16 -22.86 -18.83
C CYS A 16 -31.60 -23.29 -18.45
N ALA A 17 -32.61 -22.75 -19.11
CA ALA A 17 -34.02 -23.19 -19.03
C ALA A 17 -34.27 -24.46 -19.85
N ASP A 18 -33.42 -24.76 -20.85
CA ASP A 18 -33.52 -25.99 -21.66
C ASP A 18 -32.90 -27.13 -20.87
N ALA A 19 -33.69 -28.14 -20.50
CA ALA A 19 -33.33 -29.30 -19.64
C ALA A 19 -32.14 -30.15 -20.16
N SER A 20 -31.59 -29.79 -21.32
CA SER A 20 -30.45 -30.47 -21.96
C SER A 20 -29.07 -29.96 -21.56
N VAL A 21 -28.96 -28.77 -20.93
CA VAL A 21 -27.67 -28.13 -20.58
C VAL A 21 -27.51 -28.09 -19.05
N LYS A 22 -26.48 -28.77 -18.52
CA LYS A 22 -26.14 -28.68 -17.08
C LYS A 22 -25.57 -27.30 -16.77
N CYS A 23 -26.37 -26.45 -16.15
CA CYS A 23 -25.93 -25.16 -15.60
C CYS A 23 -25.58 -25.29 -14.11
N TYR A 24 -24.51 -24.63 -13.73
CA TYR A 24 -23.99 -24.60 -12.35
C TYR A 24 -23.98 -23.17 -11.82
N SER A 25 -24.06 -22.99 -10.49
CA SER A 25 -23.79 -21.69 -9.92
C SER A 25 -22.32 -21.31 -10.14
N TYR A 26 -22.02 -20.00 -10.17
CA TYR A 26 -20.64 -19.56 -10.38
C TYR A 26 -19.65 -20.17 -9.38
N GLU A 27 -20.02 -20.20 -8.10
CA GLU A 27 -19.14 -20.74 -7.03
C GLU A 27 -18.97 -22.25 -7.17
N GLU A 28 -20.01 -23.02 -7.53
CA GLU A 28 -19.90 -24.45 -7.81
C GLU A 28 -19.03 -24.73 -9.04
N ALA A 29 -19.22 -23.95 -10.12
CA ALA A 29 -18.39 -24.06 -11.31
C ALA A 29 -16.92 -23.77 -11.02
N LEU A 30 -16.65 -22.79 -10.19
CA LEU A 30 -15.30 -22.44 -9.74
C LEU A 30 -14.70 -23.54 -8.85
N ASP A 31 -15.47 -24.13 -7.93
CA ASP A 31 -15.02 -25.23 -7.09
C ASP A 31 -14.66 -26.48 -7.92
N LEU A 32 -15.39 -26.74 -9.01
CA LEU A 32 -15.11 -27.83 -9.94
C LEU A 32 -13.79 -27.65 -10.71
N THR A 33 -13.26 -26.41 -10.86
CA THR A 33 -11.94 -26.18 -11.47
C THR A 33 -10.81 -26.78 -10.64
N GLY A 34 -11.07 -27.04 -9.36
CA GLY A 34 -10.09 -27.56 -8.42
C GLY A 34 -9.08 -26.49 -7.97
N HIS A 35 -8.13 -26.96 -7.15
CA HIS A 35 -7.04 -26.12 -6.65
C HIS A 35 -5.71 -26.68 -7.15
N GLY A 36 -4.89 -25.86 -7.81
CA GLY A 36 -3.65 -26.35 -8.40
C GLY A 36 -2.73 -25.26 -8.92
N LYS A 37 -1.98 -25.60 -9.95
CA LYS A 37 -0.91 -24.75 -10.51
C LYS A 37 -1.40 -23.37 -10.98
N TYR A 38 -2.61 -23.30 -11.54
CA TYR A 38 -3.18 -22.03 -11.99
C TYR A 38 -3.37 -21.05 -10.81
N ASN A 39 -3.99 -21.52 -9.73
CA ASN A 39 -4.28 -20.69 -8.55
C ASN A 39 -3.00 -20.25 -7.84
N ILE A 40 -2.00 -21.14 -7.72
CA ILE A 40 -0.69 -20.81 -7.13
C ILE A 40 0.07 -19.80 -7.99
N GLY A 41 0.06 -20.00 -9.32
CA GLY A 41 0.69 -19.07 -10.25
C GLY A 41 0.03 -17.69 -10.24
N LEU A 42 -1.31 -17.64 -10.22
CA LEU A 42 -2.05 -16.38 -10.10
C LEU A 42 -1.78 -15.69 -8.76
N LEU A 43 -1.74 -16.43 -7.66
CA LEU A 43 -1.36 -15.90 -6.34
C LEU A 43 0.04 -15.28 -6.40
N PHE A 44 1.02 -15.96 -7.01
CA PHE A 44 2.38 -15.45 -7.16
C PHE A 44 2.41 -14.16 -7.99
N ALA A 45 1.69 -14.11 -9.12
CA ALA A 45 1.59 -12.90 -9.94
C ALA A 45 0.97 -11.73 -9.16
N CYS A 46 -0.14 -11.98 -8.46
CA CYS A 46 -0.81 -10.99 -7.62
C CYS A 46 0.09 -10.53 -6.45
N PHE A 47 0.81 -11.45 -5.83
CA PHE A 47 1.77 -11.16 -4.76
C PHE A 47 2.89 -10.23 -5.24
N MET A 48 3.44 -10.50 -6.44
CA MET A 48 4.45 -9.63 -7.07
C MET A 48 3.90 -8.24 -7.40
N VAL A 49 2.65 -8.14 -7.84
CA VAL A 49 1.98 -6.85 -8.12
C VAL A 49 1.83 -6.01 -6.83
N ILE A 50 1.44 -6.62 -5.72
CA ILE A 50 1.31 -5.92 -4.43
C ILE A 50 2.69 -5.49 -3.89
N ILE A 51 3.72 -6.34 -4.01
CA ILE A 51 5.08 -5.96 -3.66
C ILE A 51 5.54 -4.77 -4.51
N ALA A 52 5.31 -4.82 -5.83
CA ALA A 52 5.70 -3.76 -6.74
C ALA A 52 5.05 -2.42 -6.38
N MET A 53 3.75 -2.42 -6.09
CA MET A 53 3.02 -1.24 -5.62
C MET A 53 3.59 -0.74 -4.29
N GLY A 54 3.82 -1.62 -3.34
CA GLY A 54 4.38 -1.25 -2.03
C GLY A 54 5.78 -0.64 -2.13
N ILE A 55 6.64 -1.16 -3.01
CA ILE A 55 7.97 -0.59 -3.29
C ILE A 55 7.85 0.78 -3.97
N ASP A 56 6.93 0.95 -4.93
CA ASP A 56 6.70 2.24 -5.60
C ASP A 56 6.28 3.35 -4.63
N ILE A 57 5.45 3.01 -3.63
CA ILE A 57 4.94 3.96 -2.64
C ILE A 57 5.96 4.19 -1.51
N PHE A 58 6.39 3.14 -0.82
CA PHE A 58 7.19 3.25 0.41
C PHE A 58 8.69 3.28 0.12
N GLY A 59 9.15 2.66 -0.96
CA GLY A 59 10.54 2.68 -1.39
C GLY A 59 11.05 4.06 -1.84
N LEU A 60 10.13 5.01 -2.11
CA LEU A 60 10.51 6.38 -2.42
C LEU A 60 11.29 7.04 -1.27
N GLY A 61 10.99 6.70 -0.03
CA GLY A 61 11.69 7.27 1.13
C GLY A 61 13.21 7.05 1.09
N ILE A 62 13.67 5.84 0.77
CA ILE A 62 15.12 5.55 0.68
C ILE A 62 15.75 6.20 -0.55
N ILE A 63 15.01 6.31 -1.68
CA ILE A 63 15.47 7.01 -2.88
C ILE A 63 15.69 8.49 -2.58
N VAL A 64 14.73 9.13 -1.89
CA VAL A 64 14.79 10.54 -1.54
C VAL A 64 15.96 10.80 -0.58
N THR A 65 16.16 9.94 0.42
CA THR A 65 17.30 10.02 1.35
C THR A 65 18.63 9.93 0.59
N ALA A 66 18.75 9.01 -0.38
CA ALA A 66 19.96 8.84 -1.19
C ALA A 66 20.16 9.96 -2.23
N ALA A 67 19.11 10.70 -2.59
CA ALA A 67 19.14 11.80 -3.55
C ALA A 67 19.31 13.17 -2.89
N THR A 68 19.26 13.23 -1.55
CA THR A 68 19.18 14.50 -0.79
C THR A 68 20.29 15.47 -1.15
N CYS A 69 21.54 15.00 -1.18
CA CYS A 69 22.69 15.82 -1.53
C CYS A 69 22.70 16.20 -3.04
N ASP A 70 22.47 15.22 -3.92
CA ASP A 70 22.54 15.44 -5.38
C ASP A 70 21.48 16.44 -5.88
N LEU A 71 20.30 16.44 -5.27
CA LEU A 71 19.19 17.34 -5.59
C LEU A 71 19.11 18.57 -4.68
N GLY A 72 20.00 18.69 -3.67
CA GLY A 72 20.02 19.79 -2.71
C GLY A 72 18.72 19.93 -1.90
N LEU A 73 18.15 18.81 -1.43
CA LEU A 73 16.85 18.79 -0.78
C LEU A 73 16.93 19.27 0.68
N ASN A 74 16.03 20.18 1.04
CA ASN A 74 15.75 20.46 2.45
C ASN A 74 14.66 19.50 2.98
N LEU A 75 14.50 19.42 4.31
CA LEU A 75 13.55 18.50 4.95
C LEU A 75 12.09 18.73 4.54
N GLN A 76 11.69 19.95 4.27
CA GLN A 76 10.34 20.25 3.78
C GLN A 76 10.14 19.68 2.36
N GLN A 77 11.12 19.81 1.48
CA GLN A 77 11.09 19.24 0.13
C GLN A 77 11.11 17.71 0.17
N ILE A 78 11.86 17.11 1.11
CA ILE A 78 11.84 15.65 1.37
C ILE A 78 10.42 15.20 1.76
N GLY A 79 9.74 15.95 2.64
CA GLY A 79 8.37 15.65 3.03
C GLY A 79 7.39 15.72 1.88
N ILE A 80 7.45 16.81 1.09
CA ILE A 80 6.62 16.99 -0.10
C ILE A 80 6.86 15.85 -1.09
N LEU A 81 8.11 15.58 -1.45
CA LEU A 81 8.47 14.55 -2.42
C LEU A 81 8.03 13.16 -1.95
N SER A 82 8.28 12.83 -0.68
CA SER A 82 7.90 11.54 -0.09
C SER A 82 6.38 11.34 0.03
N SER A 83 5.61 12.42 0.11
CA SER A 83 4.15 12.37 0.19
C SER A 83 3.43 12.30 -1.17
N MET A 84 4.13 12.59 -2.29
CA MET A 84 3.55 12.58 -3.64
C MET A 84 2.86 11.27 -4.03
N PRO A 85 3.36 10.07 -3.66
CA PRO A 85 2.64 8.82 -3.92
C PRO A 85 1.22 8.81 -3.35
N PHE A 86 1.03 9.31 -2.15
CA PHE A 86 -0.31 9.35 -1.54
C PHE A 86 -1.25 10.30 -2.28
N ALA A 87 -0.75 11.45 -2.74
CA ALA A 87 -1.53 12.37 -3.56
C ALA A 87 -2.00 11.70 -4.87
N GLY A 88 -1.10 10.96 -5.54
CA GLY A 88 -1.43 10.21 -6.76
C GLY A 88 -2.52 9.16 -6.51
N ILE A 89 -2.39 8.39 -5.43
CA ILE A 89 -3.36 7.38 -5.04
C ILE A 89 -4.74 8.00 -4.76
N ILE A 90 -4.80 9.10 -3.99
CA ILE A 90 -6.06 9.78 -3.66
C ILE A 90 -6.82 10.16 -4.94
N VAL A 91 -6.12 10.74 -5.92
CA VAL A 91 -6.74 11.21 -7.17
C VAL A 91 -7.27 10.04 -8.02
N MET A 92 -6.53 8.93 -8.09
CA MET A 92 -6.81 7.86 -9.06
C MET A 92 -7.47 6.61 -8.45
N SER A 93 -7.59 6.48 -7.12
CA SER A 93 -8.21 5.28 -6.51
C SER A 93 -9.63 5.01 -7.00
N TYR A 94 -10.46 6.03 -7.08
CA TYR A 94 -11.83 5.89 -7.56
C TYR A 94 -11.93 5.62 -9.07
N PRO A 95 -11.27 6.38 -9.96
CA PRO A 95 -11.23 6.07 -11.39
C PRO A 95 -10.79 4.64 -11.70
N TRP A 96 -9.79 4.11 -10.98
CA TRP A 96 -9.33 2.73 -11.17
C TRP A 96 -10.35 1.69 -10.72
N GLY A 97 -11.05 1.93 -9.61
CA GLY A 97 -12.15 1.06 -9.19
C GLY A 97 -13.20 0.93 -10.27
N TYR A 98 -13.69 2.06 -10.79
CA TYR A 98 -14.66 2.08 -11.88
C TYR A 98 -14.16 1.42 -13.18
N LEU A 99 -12.91 1.71 -13.59
CA LEU A 99 -12.32 1.09 -14.78
C LEU A 99 -12.16 -0.43 -14.61
N SER A 100 -11.78 -0.88 -13.42
CA SER A 100 -11.66 -2.30 -13.07
C SER A 100 -13.01 -3.03 -13.22
N ASP A 101 -14.09 -2.40 -12.77
CA ASP A 101 -15.44 -2.98 -12.82
C ASP A 101 -16.07 -2.93 -14.22
N THR A 102 -15.66 -2.00 -15.07
CA THR A 102 -16.25 -1.81 -16.42
C THR A 102 -15.41 -2.38 -17.56
N ARG A 103 -14.07 -2.41 -17.41
CA ARG A 103 -13.15 -2.84 -18.48
C ARG A 103 -12.45 -4.17 -18.20
N GLY A 104 -12.52 -4.64 -16.95
CA GLY A 104 -11.90 -5.89 -16.50
C GLY A 104 -10.69 -5.67 -15.58
N ARG A 105 -10.54 -6.59 -14.64
CA ARG A 105 -9.54 -6.50 -13.56
C ARG A 105 -8.13 -6.64 -14.11
N ARG A 106 -7.90 -7.70 -14.91
CA ARG A 106 -6.59 -8.00 -15.49
C ARG A 106 -6.14 -6.93 -16.47
N LEU A 107 -7.02 -6.51 -17.38
CA LEU A 107 -6.69 -5.51 -18.39
C LEU A 107 -6.24 -4.19 -17.74
N VAL A 108 -7.01 -3.72 -16.77
CA VAL A 108 -6.72 -2.47 -16.03
C VAL A 108 -5.40 -2.59 -15.28
N LEU A 109 -5.15 -3.72 -14.58
CA LEU A 109 -3.88 -3.96 -13.90
C LEU A 109 -2.70 -3.92 -14.84
N MET A 110 -2.78 -4.56 -16.00
CA MET A 110 -1.71 -4.57 -16.99
C MET A 110 -1.35 -3.16 -17.47
N TRP A 111 -2.35 -2.36 -17.85
CA TRP A 111 -2.13 -0.98 -18.29
C TRP A 111 -1.58 -0.10 -17.18
N ALA A 112 -2.14 -0.21 -15.98
CA ALA A 112 -1.72 0.55 -14.82
C ALA A 112 -0.28 0.23 -14.41
N MET A 113 0.08 -1.04 -14.32
CA MET A 113 1.43 -1.47 -13.95
C MET A 113 2.46 -1.12 -15.03
N THR A 114 2.12 -1.24 -16.32
CA THR A 114 3.00 -0.85 -17.41
C THR A 114 3.24 0.66 -17.42
N GLY A 115 2.19 1.46 -17.28
CA GLY A 115 2.32 2.92 -17.21
C GLY A 115 3.10 3.39 -15.99
N SER A 116 2.87 2.76 -14.83
CA SER A 116 3.62 3.01 -13.62
C SER A 116 5.10 2.67 -13.78
N PHE A 117 5.42 1.52 -14.38
CA PHE A 117 6.79 1.11 -14.70
C PHE A 117 7.50 2.16 -15.56
N ILE A 118 6.87 2.61 -16.66
CA ILE A 118 7.44 3.63 -17.54
C ILE A 118 7.71 4.94 -16.79
N SER A 119 6.73 5.42 -16.00
CA SER A 119 6.88 6.65 -15.20
C SER A 119 7.98 6.51 -14.13
N ALA A 120 8.07 5.36 -13.46
CA ALA A 120 9.11 5.07 -12.48
C ALA A 120 10.50 5.00 -13.11
N VAL A 121 10.65 4.38 -14.28
CA VAL A 121 11.91 4.36 -15.03
C VAL A 121 12.32 5.76 -15.46
N LEU A 122 11.40 6.56 -16.01
CA LEU A 122 11.67 7.95 -16.37
C LEU A 122 12.09 8.80 -15.18
N SER A 123 11.57 8.50 -13.98
CA SER A 123 11.93 9.22 -12.75
C SER A 123 13.40 9.02 -12.36
N SER A 124 14.08 7.95 -12.83
CA SER A 124 15.53 7.78 -12.64
C SER A 124 16.36 8.83 -13.38
N LEU A 125 15.80 9.42 -14.43
CA LEU A 125 16.42 10.46 -15.24
C LEU A 125 15.98 11.89 -14.87
N ALA A 126 15.25 12.07 -13.76
CA ALA A 126 14.76 13.38 -13.34
C ALA A 126 15.91 14.36 -13.08
N PRO A 127 15.91 15.53 -13.75
CA PRO A 127 16.96 16.56 -13.56
C PRO A 127 16.79 17.39 -12.30
N SER A 128 15.57 17.41 -11.74
CA SER A 128 15.23 18.19 -10.54
C SER A 128 14.24 17.43 -9.66
N TRP A 129 14.14 17.85 -8.40
CA TRP A 129 13.22 17.22 -7.46
C TRP A 129 11.74 17.40 -7.86
N GLN A 130 11.39 18.52 -8.53
CA GLN A 130 10.01 18.75 -9.00
C GLN A 130 9.62 17.75 -10.09
N VAL A 131 10.52 17.47 -11.03
CA VAL A 131 10.28 16.47 -12.08
C VAL A 131 10.19 15.08 -11.46
N LEU A 132 11.07 14.78 -10.49
CA LEU A 132 10.99 13.53 -9.72
C LEU A 132 9.64 13.39 -9.02
N ALA A 133 9.17 14.45 -8.34
CA ALA A 133 7.88 14.48 -7.66
C ALA A 133 6.70 14.23 -8.62
N ALA A 134 6.70 14.91 -9.77
CA ALA A 134 5.64 14.76 -10.78
C ALA A 134 5.61 13.33 -11.37
N LEU A 135 6.76 12.77 -11.70
CA LEU A 135 6.84 11.41 -12.24
C LEU A 135 6.46 10.36 -11.20
N ARG A 136 6.82 10.56 -9.93
CA ARG A 136 6.42 9.68 -8.82
C ARG A 136 4.93 9.80 -8.49
N PHE A 137 4.36 11.00 -8.58
CA PHE A 137 2.92 11.19 -8.51
C PHE A 137 2.19 10.37 -9.60
N ILE A 138 2.64 10.46 -10.86
CA ILE A 138 2.05 9.72 -11.98
C ILE A 138 2.24 8.21 -11.79
N SER A 139 3.44 7.76 -11.41
CA SER A 139 3.73 6.34 -11.14
C SER A 139 2.75 5.78 -10.11
N SER A 140 2.62 6.42 -8.96
CA SER A 140 1.78 5.95 -7.87
C SER A 140 0.27 6.12 -8.14
N ALA A 141 -0.10 7.13 -8.91
CA ALA A 141 -1.46 7.28 -9.41
C ALA A 141 -1.87 6.09 -10.30
N LEU A 142 -0.95 5.59 -11.12
CA LEU A 142 -1.18 4.42 -11.97
C LEU A 142 -1.11 3.13 -11.13
N SER A 143 -0.07 2.92 -10.32
CA SER A 143 0.09 1.70 -9.51
C SER A 143 -1.02 1.50 -8.47
N SER A 144 -1.77 2.54 -8.11
CA SER A 144 -2.89 2.45 -7.17
C SER A 144 -4.01 1.51 -7.62
N ALA A 145 -4.12 1.22 -8.92
CA ALA A 145 -5.03 0.18 -9.43
C ALA A 145 -4.77 -1.19 -8.80
N ALA A 146 -3.50 -1.46 -8.43
CA ALA A 146 -3.10 -2.73 -7.84
C ALA A 146 -3.77 -3.00 -6.50
N GLU A 147 -4.08 -1.97 -5.71
CA GLU A 147 -4.66 -2.14 -4.37
C GLU A 147 -6.05 -2.80 -4.40
N SER A 148 -6.91 -2.42 -5.34
CA SER A 148 -8.27 -2.94 -5.43
C SER A 148 -8.42 -4.08 -6.44
N ALA A 149 -7.91 -3.88 -7.66
CA ALA A 149 -8.13 -4.81 -8.76
C ALA A 149 -7.41 -6.14 -8.57
N THR A 150 -6.25 -6.17 -7.87
CA THR A 150 -5.52 -7.42 -7.61
C THR A 150 -6.25 -8.32 -6.62
N TYR A 151 -6.79 -7.73 -5.53
CA TYR A 151 -7.61 -8.48 -4.57
C TYR A 151 -8.90 -8.99 -5.21
N ALA A 152 -9.54 -8.18 -6.05
CA ALA A 152 -10.74 -8.59 -6.78
C ALA A 152 -10.42 -9.76 -7.74
N LEU A 153 -9.38 -9.62 -8.58
CA LEU A 153 -8.98 -10.66 -9.54
C LEU A 153 -8.68 -11.99 -8.84
N LEU A 154 -7.87 -11.96 -7.79
CA LEU A 154 -7.52 -13.17 -7.03
C LEU A 154 -8.75 -13.77 -6.34
N GLY A 155 -9.59 -12.94 -5.70
CA GLY A 155 -10.78 -13.38 -4.98
C GLY A 155 -11.83 -14.01 -5.89
N GLU A 156 -11.96 -13.49 -7.11
CA GLU A 156 -12.87 -14.02 -8.12
C GLU A 156 -12.36 -15.29 -8.82
N CYS A 157 -11.06 -15.56 -8.79
CA CYS A 157 -10.47 -16.76 -9.38
C CYS A 157 -10.18 -17.88 -8.36
N CYS A 158 -10.45 -17.67 -7.07
CA CYS A 158 -10.18 -18.64 -6.03
C CYS A 158 -11.47 -19.19 -5.43
N ASN A 159 -11.49 -20.51 -5.22
CA ASN A 159 -12.59 -21.18 -4.54
C ASN A 159 -12.75 -20.70 -3.08
N SER A 160 -13.94 -20.84 -2.54
CA SER A 160 -14.34 -20.34 -1.21
C SER A 160 -13.40 -20.80 -0.08
N ARG A 161 -12.90 -22.03 -0.15
CA ARG A 161 -12.01 -22.64 0.87
C ARG A 161 -10.62 -21.99 0.93
N SER A 162 -10.03 -21.60 -0.20
CA SER A 162 -8.67 -21.05 -0.28
C SER A 162 -8.66 -19.53 -0.30
N ARG A 163 -9.78 -18.88 -0.61
CA ARG A 163 -9.91 -17.41 -0.79
C ARG A 163 -9.40 -16.63 0.41
N ALA A 164 -9.89 -16.95 1.62
CA ALA A 164 -9.47 -16.26 2.84
C ALA A 164 -7.97 -16.39 3.11
N ARG A 165 -7.40 -17.59 2.91
CA ARG A 165 -5.96 -17.84 3.09
C ARG A 165 -5.12 -17.03 2.10
N TYR A 166 -5.55 -16.94 0.84
CA TYR A 166 -4.84 -16.21 -0.19
C TYR A 166 -4.90 -14.69 0.03
N MET A 167 -6.03 -14.18 0.51
CA MET A 167 -6.15 -12.77 0.89
C MET A 167 -5.20 -12.38 2.03
N LEU A 168 -5.04 -13.26 3.04
CA LEU A 168 -4.08 -13.04 4.12
C LEU A 168 -2.63 -13.08 3.63
N LEU A 169 -2.30 -13.97 2.70
CA LEU A 169 -0.96 -13.99 2.08
C LEU A 169 -0.68 -12.71 1.30
N MET A 170 -1.67 -12.16 0.61
CA MET A 170 -1.54 -10.89 -0.11
C MET A 170 -1.25 -9.71 0.82
N THR A 171 -1.92 -9.62 1.96
CA THR A 171 -1.60 -8.58 2.96
C THR A 171 -0.19 -8.72 3.53
N SER A 172 0.30 -9.96 3.70
CA SER A 172 1.67 -10.22 4.13
C SER A 172 2.72 -9.73 3.12
N ALA A 173 2.38 -9.73 1.81
CA ALA A 173 3.26 -9.20 0.76
C ALA A 173 3.62 -7.73 1.01
N LEU A 174 2.64 -6.92 1.41
CA LEU A 174 2.86 -5.49 1.68
C LEU A 174 3.80 -5.28 2.87
N MET A 175 3.70 -6.12 3.91
CA MET A 175 4.58 -6.04 5.09
C MET A 175 6.03 -6.46 4.80
N LEU A 176 6.26 -7.24 3.74
CA LEU A 176 7.59 -7.64 3.32
C LEU A 176 8.32 -6.56 2.50
N THR A 177 7.61 -5.61 1.91
CA THR A 177 8.16 -4.57 1.04
C THR A 177 9.31 -3.76 1.67
N PRO A 178 9.24 -3.31 2.95
CA PRO A 178 10.34 -2.56 3.56
C PRO A 178 11.66 -3.34 3.54
N THR A 179 11.62 -4.62 3.88
CA THR A 179 12.84 -5.44 3.83
C THR A 179 13.45 -5.48 2.43
N LEU A 180 12.61 -5.62 1.39
CA LEU A 180 13.10 -5.71 0.00
C LEU A 180 13.76 -4.43 -0.47
N TYR A 181 13.13 -3.26 -0.29
CA TYR A 181 13.75 -2.02 -0.78
C TYR A 181 14.97 -1.60 0.05
N TYR A 182 15.07 -1.95 1.35
CA TYR A 182 16.29 -1.74 2.12
C TYR A 182 17.43 -2.67 1.67
N VAL A 183 17.14 -3.94 1.38
CA VAL A 183 18.14 -4.88 0.84
C VAL A 183 18.70 -4.38 -0.48
N TRP A 184 17.87 -3.93 -1.42
CA TRP A 184 18.35 -3.32 -2.67
C TRP A 184 19.12 -2.03 -2.44
N GLY A 185 18.64 -1.20 -1.51
CA GLY A 185 19.35 -0.01 -1.07
C GLY A 185 20.76 -0.33 -0.61
N TYR A 186 20.94 -1.39 0.21
CA TYR A 186 22.23 -1.82 0.71
C TYR A 186 23.25 -2.12 -0.40
N PHE A 187 22.85 -2.91 -1.38
CA PHE A 187 23.77 -3.27 -2.46
C PHE A 187 24.08 -2.12 -3.40
N ILE A 188 23.10 -1.27 -3.69
CA ILE A 188 23.23 -0.22 -4.72
C ILE A 188 23.90 1.04 -4.18
N THR A 189 23.60 1.43 -2.93
CA THR A 189 24.23 2.63 -2.33
C THR A 189 25.71 2.46 -2.01
N LYS A 190 26.22 1.21 -1.95
CA LYS A 190 27.66 0.92 -1.85
C LYS A 190 28.43 1.11 -3.17
N LEU A 191 27.73 1.23 -4.28
CA LEU A 191 28.36 1.46 -5.58
C LEU A 191 28.80 2.93 -5.68
N ASN A 192 30.09 3.16 -5.98
CA ASN A 192 30.64 4.49 -6.19
C ASN A 192 30.87 4.68 -7.70
N PHE A 193 29.92 5.31 -8.36
CA PHE A 193 30.08 5.70 -9.76
C PHE A 193 29.35 7.02 -10.03
N SER A 194 29.89 7.77 -11.01
CA SER A 194 29.26 8.98 -11.54
C SER A 194 29.49 9.00 -13.04
N ILE A 195 28.45 8.79 -13.83
CA ILE A 195 28.53 8.68 -15.28
C ILE A 195 27.62 9.76 -15.88
N TYR A 196 28.12 10.52 -16.86
CA TYR A 196 27.29 11.46 -17.60
C TYR A 196 26.47 10.73 -18.66
N ILE A 197 25.13 10.74 -18.53
CA ILE A 197 24.19 10.17 -19.49
C ILE A 197 23.23 11.28 -19.91
N MET A 198 23.19 11.63 -21.20
CA MET A 198 22.29 12.64 -21.76
C MET A 198 22.34 14.01 -21.03
N GLY A 199 23.53 14.42 -20.55
CA GLY A 199 23.69 15.69 -19.81
C GLY A 199 23.31 15.63 -18.32
N ILE A 200 22.91 14.47 -17.81
CA ILE A 200 22.57 14.24 -16.40
C ILE A 200 23.66 13.39 -15.76
N LEU A 201 24.10 13.78 -14.56
CA LEU A 201 25.02 12.99 -13.76
C LEU A 201 24.28 11.80 -13.15
N TYR A 202 24.54 10.59 -13.68
CA TYR A 202 23.92 9.36 -13.23
C TYR A 202 24.69 8.80 -12.03
N ARG A 203 24.06 8.80 -10.86
CA ARG A 203 24.60 8.36 -9.57
C ARG A 203 23.87 7.11 -9.05
N PRO A 204 24.36 6.43 -8.00
CA PRO A 204 23.76 5.19 -7.47
C PRO A 204 22.26 5.29 -7.12
N TRP A 205 21.77 6.42 -6.59
CA TRP A 205 20.35 6.58 -6.28
C TRP A 205 19.43 6.50 -7.53
N ARG A 206 19.94 6.90 -8.69
CA ARG A 206 19.20 6.78 -9.95
C ARG A 206 19.10 5.31 -10.39
N LEU A 207 20.18 4.55 -10.21
CA LEU A 207 20.17 3.10 -10.42
C LEU A 207 19.22 2.41 -9.44
N LEU A 208 19.22 2.83 -8.17
CA LEU A 208 18.27 2.32 -7.15
C LEU A 208 16.83 2.55 -7.61
N THR A 209 16.53 3.76 -8.11
CA THR A 209 15.21 4.11 -8.66
C THR A 209 14.80 3.16 -9.80
N LEU A 210 15.73 2.86 -10.72
CA LEU A 210 15.51 1.95 -11.85
C LEU A 210 15.26 0.52 -11.36
N VAL A 211 16.07 0.01 -10.43
CA VAL A 211 15.93 -1.35 -9.89
C VAL A 211 14.60 -1.49 -9.12
N MET A 212 14.20 -0.47 -8.37
CA MET A 212 12.91 -0.47 -7.66
C MET A 212 11.70 -0.38 -8.59
N ALA A 213 11.88 0.08 -9.83
CA ALA A 213 10.84 0.06 -10.85
C ALA A 213 10.63 -1.33 -11.48
N LEU A 214 11.66 -2.20 -11.52
CA LEU A 214 11.59 -3.50 -12.19
C LEU A 214 10.40 -4.38 -11.76
N PRO A 215 10.04 -4.49 -10.46
CA PRO A 215 8.88 -5.29 -10.06
C PRO A 215 7.56 -4.85 -10.70
N LEU A 216 7.38 -3.55 -11.02
CA LEU A 216 6.19 -3.06 -11.72
C LEU A 216 6.09 -3.69 -13.12
N GLY A 217 7.20 -3.69 -13.86
CA GLY A 217 7.28 -4.33 -15.17
C GLY A 217 7.12 -5.86 -15.10
N ILE A 218 7.75 -6.51 -14.12
CA ILE A 218 7.62 -7.94 -13.89
C ILE A 218 6.17 -8.30 -13.56
N GLY A 219 5.51 -7.53 -12.70
CA GLY A 219 4.09 -7.71 -12.38
C GLY A 219 3.18 -7.63 -13.61
N ALA A 220 3.41 -6.64 -14.48
CA ALA A 220 2.69 -6.51 -15.74
C ALA A 220 2.89 -7.72 -16.67
N ILE A 221 4.14 -8.20 -16.81
CA ILE A 221 4.48 -9.38 -17.62
C ILE A 221 3.84 -10.64 -17.04
N LEU A 222 3.88 -10.84 -15.73
CA LEU A 222 3.27 -12.00 -15.10
C LEU A 222 1.77 -12.05 -15.33
N LEU A 223 1.07 -10.92 -15.22
CA LEU A 223 -0.36 -10.83 -15.50
C LEU A 223 -0.72 -11.16 -16.95
N TRP A 224 0.22 -11.00 -17.89
CA TRP A 224 0.00 -11.37 -19.30
C TRP A 224 -0.30 -12.86 -19.49
N PHE A 225 0.24 -13.72 -18.67
CA PHE A 225 0.06 -15.18 -18.76
C PHE A 225 -1.27 -15.68 -18.18
N PHE A 226 -2.03 -14.83 -17.48
CA PHE A 226 -3.31 -15.17 -16.88
C PHE A 226 -4.48 -14.64 -17.69
N ASN A 227 -5.66 -15.20 -17.44
CA ASN A 227 -6.90 -14.77 -18.07
C ASN A 227 -7.60 -13.68 -17.23
N GLU A 228 -8.60 -13.03 -17.83
CA GLU A 228 -9.50 -12.11 -17.12
C GLU A 228 -10.34 -12.88 -16.10
N SER A 229 -10.90 -12.15 -15.11
CA SER A 229 -11.79 -12.75 -14.13
C SER A 229 -13.02 -13.38 -14.80
N PRO A 230 -13.30 -14.68 -14.57
CA PRO A 230 -14.48 -15.31 -15.12
C PRO A 230 -15.77 -14.73 -14.52
N LYS A 231 -15.74 -14.26 -13.25
CA LYS A 231 -16.89 -13.56 -12.64
C LYS A 231 -17.17 -12.24 -13.33
N PHE A 232 -16.13 -11.49 -13.68
CA PHE A 232 -16.28 -10.26 -14.44
C PHE A 232 -16.88 -10.51 -15.83
N LEU A 233 -16.37 -11.52 -16.55
CA LEU A 233 -16.89 -11.88 -17.87
C LEU A 233 -18.37 -12.26 -17.82
N ALA A 234 -18.75 -13.03 -16.80
CA ALA A 234 -20.15 -13.39 -16.58
C ALA A 234 -21.03 -12.15 -16.28
N ASN A 235 -20.57 -11.24 -15.41
CA ASN A 235 -21.30 -10.01 -15.08
C ASN A 235 -21.53 -9.09 -16.30
N VAL A 236 -20.60 -9.08 -17.25
CA VAL A 236 -20.71 -8.28 -18.49
C VAL A 236 -21.50 -9.02 -19.59
N GLY A 237 -22.05 -10.21 -19.31
CA GLY A 237 -22.82 -11.01 -20.26
C GLY A 237 -21.97 -11.83 -21.25
N ARG A 238 -20.65 -11.96 -21.03
CA ARG A 238 -19.73 -12.77 -21.85
C ARG A 238 -19.58 -14.18 -21.27
N MET A 239 -20.74 -14.87 -21.15
CA MET A 239 -20.82 -16.17 -20.45
C MET A 239 -19.97 -17.27 -21.08
N GLU A 240 -19.90 -17.35 -22.42
CA GLU A 240 -19.10 -18.35 -23.14
C GLU A 240 -17.61 -18.21 -22.81
N GLU A 241 -17.12 -16.98 -22.80
CA GLU A 241 -15.73 -16.69 -22.45
C GLU A 241 -15.44 -16.98 -20.97
N ALA A 242 -16.42 -16.72 -20.08
CA ALA A 242 -16.29 -17.07 -18.67
C ALA A 242 -16.13 -18.59 -18.47
N VAL A 243 -16.94 -19.41 -19.16
CA VAL A 243 -16.85 -20.87 -19.14
C VAL A 243 -15.52 -21.34 -19.74
N ASP A 244 -15.05 -20.71 -20.81
CA ASP A 244 -13.74 -21.04 -21.41
C ASP A 244 -12.57 -20.74 -20.48
N VAL A 245 -12.63 -19.65 -19.72
CA VAL A 245 -11.62 -19.35 -18.68
C VAL A 245 -11.66 -20.41 -17.59
N LEU A 246 -12.84 -20.78 -17.07
CA LEU A 246 -12.99 -21.83 -16.06
C LEU A 246 -12.46 -23.19 -16.57
N ARG A 247 -12.74 -23.53 -17.84
CA ARG A 247 -12.19 -24.73 -18.47
C ARG A 247 -10.67 -24.73 -18.51
N ARG A 248 -10.04 -23.61 -18.90
CA ARG A 248 -8.58 -23.47 -18.89
C ARG A 248 -8.01 -23.59 -17.48
N MET A 249 -8.68 -23.03 -16.47
CA MET A 249 -8.28 -23.18 -15.07
C MET A 249 -8.30 -24.65 -14.67
N HIS A 250 -9.36 -25.39 -15.02
CA HIS A 250 -9.48 -26.81 -14.76
C HIS A 250 -8.37 -27.62 -15.45
N GLU A 251 -8.12 -27.38 -16.74
CA GLU A 251 -7.06 -28.05 -17.50
C GLU A 251 -5.66 -27.86 -16.89
N VAL A 252 -5.35 -26.66 -16.41
CA VAL A 252 -4.05 -26.37 -15.76
C VAL A 252 -3.96 -26.99 -14.37
N ASN A 253 -5.09 -27.06 -13.63
CA ASN A 253 -5.12 -27.55 -12.27
C ASN A 253 -5.15 -29.09 -12.21
N LYS A 254 -5.98 -29.74 -13.04
CA LYS A 254 -6.22 -31.19 -12.99
C LYS A 254 -5.63 -31.95 -14.18
N GLY A 255 -5.26 -31.26 -15.23
CA GLY A 255 -4.76 -31.85 -16.48
C GLY A 255 -5.83 -31.92 -17.58
N LYS A 256 -5.39 -32.15 -18.82
CA LYS A 256 -6.27 -32.18 -20.01
C LYS A 256 -7.07 -33.48 -20.13
N THR A 257 -6.78 -34.47 -19.30
CA THR A 257 -7.45 -35.79 -19.34
C THR A 257 -8.82 -35.79 -18.68
N GLU A 258 -9.07 -34.89 -17.72
CA GLU A 258 -10.37 -34.74 -17.06
C GLU A 258 -11.23 -33.70 -17.83
N ILE A 259 -12.41 -34.12 -18.26
CA ILE A 259 -13.36 -33.24 -18.97
C ILE A 259 -14.03 -32.33 -17.94
N TYR A 260 -13.95 -31.01 -18.17
CA TYR A 260 -14.68 -30.07 -17.35
C TYR A 260 -16.19 -30.13 -17.62
N PRO A 261 -17.01 -30.47 -16.60
CA PRO A 261 -18.41 -30.81 -16.83
C PRO A 261 -19.35 -29.63 -17.05
N VAL A 262 -18.89 -28.39 -16.81
CA VAL A 262 -19.70 -27.17 -16.84
C VAL A 262 -19.85 -26.69 -18.28
N GLN A 263 -21.11 -26.56 -18.72
CA GLN A 263 -21.46 -26.05 -20.03
C GLN A 263 -22.09 -24.64 -19.95
N GLY A 264 -22.68 -24.28 -18.81
CA GLY A 264 -23.27 -22.99 -18.54
C GLY A 264 -23.15 -22.60 -17.07
N ILE A 265 -23.10 -21.32 -16.80
CA ILE A 265 -23.04 -20.77 -15.44
C ILE A 265 -24.14 -19.73 -15.24
N TYR A 266 -24.64 -19.62 -14.02
CA TYR A 266 -25.53 -18.54 -13.61
C TYR A 266 -24.97 -17.88 -12.34
N LEU A 267 -25.27 -16.60 -12.18
CA LEU A 267 -24.87 -15.80 -11.01
C LEU A 267 -26.02 -15.83 -10.00
N GLU A 268 -25.74 -16.26 -8.75
CA GLU A 268 -26.73 -16.31 -7.66
C GLU A 268 -27.17 -14.93 -7.18
N GLU A 269 -26.28 -13.94 -7.24
CA GLU A 269 -26.63 -12.56 -6.94
C GLU A 269 -27.40 -12.02 -8.15
N GLY A 270 -28.66 -11.68 -7.94
CA GLY A 270 -29.51 -11.02 -8.95
C GLY A 270 -28.77 -9.86 -9.58
N SER A 271 -28.17 -10.15 -10.71
CA SER A 271 -27.37 -9.24 -11.49
C SER A 271 -28.23 -8.13 -12.03
N LYS A 272 -27.63 -7.03 -12.23
CA LYS A 272 -28.13 -5.73 -12.70
C LYS A 272 -28.42 -4.76 -11.56
N GLU A 273 -27.46 -4.52 -10.70
CA GLU A 273 -27.14 -3.12 -10.52
C GLU A 273 -26.60 -2.65 -11.89
N GLU A 274 -27.47 -2.02 -12.66
CA GLU A 274 -27.04 -1.18 -13.79
C GLU A 274 -25.87 -0.39 -13.25
N VAL A 275 -24.68 -0.59 -13.84
CA VAL A 275 -23.52 0.28 -13.58
C VAL A 275 -23.98 1.66 -14.06
N GLY A 276 -24.69 2.37 -13.20
CA GLY A 276 -25.28 3.66 -13.47
C GLY A 276 -24.17 4.58 -13.92
N GLN A 277 -24.46 5.40 -14.89
CA GLN A 277 -23.53 6.42 -15.38
C GLN A 277 -22.92 7.13 -14.17
N LEU A 278 -21.60 7.24 -14.13
CA LEU A 278 -20.81 7.96 -13.14
C LEU A 278 -21.29 9.41 -13.06
N THR A 279 -22.27 9.64 -12.21
CA THR A 279 -22.76 10.99 -11.92
C THR A 279 -22.44 11.28 -10.47
N LEU A 280 -21.94 12.46 -10.17
CA LEU A 280 -21.70 12.91 -8.78
C LEU A 280 -22.93 12.69 -7.88
N ARG A 281 -24.13 12.75 -8.47
CA ARG A 281 -25.39 12.48 -7.78
C ARG A 281 -25.53 10.99 -7.40
N SER A 282 -25.15 10.06 -8.28
CA SER A 282 -25.23 8.61 -7.97
C SER A 282 -24.25 8.23 -6.88
N LEU A 283 -23.05 8.81 -6.90
CA LEU A 283 -22.06 8.67 -5.83
C LEU A 283 -22.58 9.17 -4.48
N TRP A 284 -23.14 10.37 -4.48
CA TRP A 284 -23.71 10.94 -3.26
C TRP A 284 -24.83 10.08 -2.67
N LEU A 285 -25.70 9.52 -3.52
CA LEU A 285 -26.78 8.63 -3.08
C LEU A 285 -26.24 7.33 -2.46
N GLN A 286 -25.11 6.81 -2.93
CA GLN A 286 -24.46 5.63 -2.34
C GLN A 286 -23.73 5.95 -1.03
N ILE A 287 -23.14 7.13 -0.91
CA ILE A 287 -22.37 7.57 0.27
C ILE A 287 -23.29 8.09 1.38
N ALA A 288 -24.35 8.81 1.04
CA ALA A 288 -25.22 9.48 2.00
C ALA A 288 -25.80 8.57 3.12
N PRO A 289 -26.14 7.29 2.88
CA PRO A 289 -26.61 6.40 3.94
C PRO A 289 -25.58 6.15 5.04
N LEU A 290 -24.28 6.19 4.71
CA LEU A 290 -23.20 5.98 5.69
C LEU A 290 -23.10 7.11 6.72
N PHE A 291 -23.53 8.32 6.31
CA PHE A 291 -23.55 9.52 7.15
C PHE A 291 -24.93 9.82 7.74
N LYS A 292 -25.81 8.80 7.81
CA LYS A 292 -27.10 8.87 8.48
C LYS A 292 -27.19 7.86 9.64
N PRO A 293 -27.97 8.13 10.69
CA PRO A 293 -28.27 7.13 11.71
C PRO A 293 -28.94 5.88 11.06
N PRO A 294 -28.61 4.66 11.49
CA PRO A 294 -27.77 4.27 12.64
C PRO A 294 -26.27 4.11 12.33
N LEU A 295 -25.82 4.25 11.07
CA LEU A 295 -24.45 3.97 10.65
C LEU A 295 -23.46 5.10 10.97
N LEU A 296 -23.93 6.34 11.07
CA LEU A 296 -23.12 7.54 11.26
C LEU A 296 -22.07 7.41 12.37
N GLY A 297 -22.49 7.00 13.57
CA GLY A 297 -21.58 6.91 14.73
C GLY A 297 -20.46 5.89 14.51
N ARG A 298 -20.80 4.72 13.92
CA ARG A 298 -19.81 3.68 13.60
C ARG A 298 -18.85 4.13 12.52
N THR A 299 -19.36 4.81 11.50
CA THR A 299 -18.57 5.34 10.38
C THR A 299 -17.57 6.39 10.85
N LEU A 300 -18.02 7.37 11.62
CA LEU A 300 -17.14 8.40 12.17
C LEU A 300 -16.09 7.84 13.12
N LEU A 301 -16.45 6.87 13.95
CA LEU A 301 -15.52 6.20 14.87
C LEU A 301 -14.40 5.48 14.11
N LEU A 302 -14.75 4.67 13.10
CA LEU A 302 -13.75 3.91 12.34
C LEU A 302 -12.85 4.83 11.48
N TYR A 303 -13.42 5.88 10.87
CA TYR A 303 -12.63 6.85 10.10
C TYR A 303 -11.71 7.68 11.01
N TYR A 304 -12.17 8.02 12.20
CA TYR A 304 -11.34 8.69 13.20
C TYR A 304 -10.17 7.80 13.65
N LEU A 305 -10.41 6.53 13.94
CA LEU A 305 -9.34 5.58 14.27
C LEU A 305 -8.36 5.41 13.12
N THR A 306 -8.85 5.31 11.89
CA THR A 306 -8.01 5.25 10.69
C THR A 306 -7.14 6.51 10.55
N PHE A 307 -7.72 7.69 10.75
CA PHE A 307 -7.02 8.97 10.76
C PHE A 307 -5.88 8.99 11.79
N VAL A 308 -6.18 8.62 13.05
CA VAL A 308 -5.19 8.60 14.14
C VAL A 308 -4.02 7.67 13.81
N ILE A 309 -4.32 6.45 13.35
CA ILE A 309 -3.31 5.43 13.04
C ILE A 309 -2.40 5.90 11.90
N TYR A 310 -2.98 6.44 10.83
CA TYR A 310 -2.21 6.86 9.67
C TYR A 310 -1.36 8.11 9.93
N ILE A 311 -1.86 9.07 10.72
CA ILE A 311 -1.02 10.19 11.16
C ILE A 311 0.09 9.70 12.08
N ALA A 312 -0.20 8.85 13.05
CA ALA A 312 0.80 8.39 14.00
C ALA A 312 1.88 7.50 13.36
N ASN A 313 1.52 6.64 12.41
CA ASN A 313 2.46 5.70 11.81
C ASN A 313 3.03 6.19 10.46
N ASN A 314 2.18 6.42 9.46
CA ASN A 314 2.66 6.63 8.09
C ASN A 314 3.39 7.95 7.90
N SER A 315 3.10 8.97 8.74
CA SER A 315 3.85 10.22 8.72
C SER A 315 5.33 10.03 9.02
N PHE A 316 5.66 9.11 9.90
CA PHE A 316 7.05 8.77 10.23
C PHE A 316 7.60 7.65 9.34
N ALA A 317 6.79 6.63 9.03
CA ALA A 317 7.23 5.46 8.29
C ALA A 317 7.74 5.80 6.87
N ILE A 318 7.14 6.78 6.19
CA ILE A 318 7.56 7.17 4.84
C ILE A 318 8.91 7.90 4.83
N ILE A 319 9.19 8.71 5.87
CA ILE A 319 10.47 9.41 6.03
C ILE A 319 11.43 8.65 6.96
N LEU A 320 11.10 7.42 7.33
CA LEU A 320 11.89 6.58 8.22
C LEU A 320 13.35 6.42 7.79
N PRO A 321 13.67 6.20 6.49
CA PRO A 321 15.05 6.15 6.03
C PRO A 321 15.83 7.43 6.35
N THR A 322 15.20 8.60 6.17
CA THR A 322 15.80 9.90 6.50
C THR A 322 15.99 10.05 8.01
N ILE A 323 14.99 9.68 8.81
CA ILE A 323 15.08 9.71 10.29
C ILE A 323 16.22 8.84 10.77
N PHE A 324 16.32 7.60 10.31
CA PHE A 324 17.41 6.70 10.68
C PHE A 324 18.77 7.22 10.20
N ASN A 325 18.86 7.76 8.99
CA ASN A 325 20.12 8.27 8.46
C ASN A 325 20.63 9.48 9.27
N VAL A 326 19.77 10.45 9.56
CA VAL A 326 20.09 11.59 10.43
C VAL A 326 20.51 11.09 11.81
N PHE A 327 19.75 10.17 12.41
CA PHE A 327 20.04 9.61 13.72
C PHE A 327 21.43 8.95 13.76
N PHE A 328 21.69 7.99 12.88
CA PHE A 328 22.94 7.22 12.92
C PHE A 328 24.15 8.07 12.53
N THR A 329 24.00 9.02 11.61
CA THR A 329 25.09 9.94 11.23
C THR A 329 25.42 10.89 12.38
N SER A 330 24.42 11.50 13.00
CA SER A 330 24.63 12.40 14.15
C SER A 330 25.17 11.64 15.36
N TYR A 331 24.67 10.46 15.64
CA TYR A 331 25.16 9.60 16.72
C TYR A 331 26.62 9.17 16.53
N ALA A 332 27.01 8.84 15.29
CA ALA A 332 28.39 8.49 14.97
C ALA A 332 29.36 9.67 15.19
N ASN A 333 28.92 10.89 14.96
CA ASN A 333 29.73 12.10 15.14
C ASN A 333 29.83 12.54 16.61
N LEU A 334 28.76 12.40 17.40
CA LEU A 334 28.67 12.91 18.79
C LEU A 334 29.02 11.84 19.86
N GLY A 335 28.92 10.56 19.50
CA GLY A 335 29.18 9.42 20.40
C GLY A 335 28.05 9.21 21.44
N PRO A 336 28.34 8.40 22.51
CA PRO A 336 27.33 8.01 23.51
C PRO A 336 26.73 9.16 24.32
N ASN A 337 27.41 10.30 24.39
CA ASN A 337 26.96 11.48 25.13
C ASN A 337 26.14 12.45 24.24
N SER A 338 25.51 11.95 23.18
CA SER A 338 24.78 12.71 22.17
C SER A 338 23.47 13.35 22.64
N GLY A 339 23.09 13.15 23.91
CA GLY A 339 21.84 13.68 24.44
C GLY A 339 20.62 12.80 24.10
N SER A 340 19.43 13.42 24.09
CA SER A 340 18.17 12.74 23.77
C SER A 340 18.02 12.44 22.26
N PHE A 341 17.03 11.61 21.92
CA PHE A 341 16.67 11.35 20.52
C PHE A 341 16.43 12.65 19.71
N CYS A 342 15.74 13.61 20.27
CA CYS A 342 15.45 14.88 19.59
C CYS A 342 16.65 15.81 19.46
N ASP A 343 17.64 15.74 20.37
CA ASP A 343 18.84 16.58 20.29
C ASP A 343 19.66 16.28 19.03
N LEU A 344 19.68 15.02 18.58
CA LEU A 344 20.35 14.63 17.34
C LEU A 344 19.78 15.31 16.09
N PHE A 345 18.47 15.61 16.08
CA PHE A 345 17.84 16.31 14.97
C PHE A 345 18.10 17.80 15.01
N TYR A 346 18.18 18.40 16.20
CA TYR A 346 18.53 19.83 16.35
C TYR A 346 19.97 20.10 15.93
N VAL A 347 20.92 19.28 16.35
CA VAL A 347 22.33 19.41 15.95
C VAL A 347 22.51 19.26 14.44
N ALA A 348 21.79 18.32 13.81
CA ALA A 348 21.82 18.14 12.36
C ALA A 348 21.30 19.36 11.60
N SER A 349 20.42 20.18 12.20
CA SER A 349 19.90 21.41 11.58
C SER A 349 20.83 22.63 11.73
N GLU A 350 21.71 22.63 12.76
CA GLU A 350 22.62 23.73 13.07
C GLU A 350 23.98 23.65 12.39
N THR A 351 24.36 22.47 11.86
CA THR A 351 25.62 22.33 11.12
C THR A 351 25.46 22.94 9.73
N PRO A 352 26.02 24.16 9.46
CA PRO A 352 26.11 24.67 8.11
C PRO A 352 27.00 23.72 7.30
N ALA A 353 26.69 23.51 6.02
CA ALA A 353 27.63 22.88 5.12
C ALA A 353 29.03 23.53 5.31
N PRO A 354 30.13 22.76 5.43
CA PRO A 354 31.44 23.30 5.76
C PRO A 354 31.76 24.41 4.75
N ILE A 355 31.79 25.65 5.22
CA ILE A 355 32.35 26.78 4.50
C ILE A 355 33.86 26.55 4.53
N THR A 356 34.36 25.81 3.57
CA THR A 356 35.80 25.79 3.28
C THR A 356 36.16 27.15 2.70
N ASN A 357 36.58 28.07 3.60
CA ASN A 357 37.41 29.19 3.24
C ASN A 357 38.74 28.66 2.69
N THR A 358 38.80 28.41 1.41
CA THR A 358 40.08 28.26 0.71
C THR A 358 39.92 28.80 -0.71
N THR A 359 40.72 29.86 -0.95
CA THR A 359 41.19 30.42 -2.20
C THR A 359 41.03 29.56 -3.44
N ILE A 360 40.34 30.13 -4.42
CA ILE A 360 40.47 29.98 -5.88
C ILE A 360 41.38 28.84 -6.34
N ILE A 361 40.79 27.74 -6.78
CA ILE A 361 41.32 26.83 -7.82
C ILE A 361 40.18 25.86 -8.22
N GLU A 362 39.81 25.87 -9.52
CA GLU A 362 38.96 24.97 -10.29
C GLU A 362 37.57 24.61 -9.71
N PRO A 363 36.52 24.46 -10.53
CA PRO A 363 35.23 23.98 -10.07
C PRO A 363 35.35 22.51 -9.69
N VAL A 364 35.82 22.24 -8.46
CA VAL A 364 35.67 20.95 -7.82
C VAL A 364 34.18 20.76 -7.62
N ILE A 365 33.59 19.89 -8.42
CA ILE A 365 32.25 19.37 -8.20
C ILE A 365 32.21 18.92 -6.73
N PRO A 366 31.37 19.50 -5.87
CA PRO A 366 31.33 19.10 -4.47
C PRO A 366 31.07 17.59 -4.43
N GLU A 367 32.02 16.83 -3.90
CA GLU A 367 31.85 15.39 -3.69
C GLU A 367 30.68 15.19 -2.73
N CYS A 368 29.58 14.79 -3.31
CA CYS A 368 28.39 14.41 -2.58
C CYS A 368 28.68 13.06 -1.89
N THR A 369 29.14 13.11 -0.66
CA THR A 369 29.51 11.94 0.15
C THR A 369 28.36 11.33 0.92
N ASP A 370 27.13 11.81 0.71
CA ASP A 370 25.95 11.31 1.43
C ASP A 370 25.58 9.90 0.97
N THR A 371 26.38 8.95 1.38
CA THR A 371 25.99 7.54 1.38
C THR A 371 25.07 7.28 2.56
N ILE A 372 23.97 6.58 2.34
CA ILE A 372 23.11 6.11 3.43
C ILE A 372 23.97 5.23 4.35
N SER A 373 23.94 5.51 5.67
CA SER A 373 24.73 4.73 6.61
C SER A 373 24.29 3.27 6.62
N GLU A 374 25.24 2.33 6.78
CA GLU A 374 24.94 0.89 6.85
C GLU A 374 23.95 0.58 7.97
N ASN A 375 24.10 1.27 9.12
CA ASN A 375 23.20 1.11 10.26
C ASN A 375 21.75 1.51 9.92
N THR A 376 21.55 2.53 9.07
CA THR A 376 20.23 2.92 8.56
C THR A 376 19.57 1.79 7.79
N ILE A 377 20.33 1.14 6.91
CA ILE A 377 19.82 0.04 6.10
C ILE A 377 19.50 -1.18 6.96
N LEU A 378 20.43 -1.55 7.86
CA LEU A 378 20.22 -2.68 8.77
C LEU A 378 19.01 -2.46 9.69
N ALA A 379 18.86 -1.25 10.25
CA ALA A 379 17.70 -0.90 11.07
C ALA A 379 16.39 -0.96 10.27
N GLY A 380 16.41 -0.51 9.02
CA GLY A 380 15.27 -0.61 8.12
C GLY A 380 14.88 -2.05 7.74
N CYS A 381 15.86 -2.90 7.45
CA CYS A 381 15.64 -4.33 7.25
C CYS A 381 15.06 -5.00 8.50
N ALA A 382 15.63 -4.73 9.67
CA ALA A 382 15.16 -5.25 10.95
C ALA A 382 13.74 -4.77 11.24
N HIS A 383 13.42 -3.49 10.94
CA HIS A 383 12.06 -2.95 11.05
C HIS A 383 11.08 -3.74 10.19
N GLY A 384 11.34 -3.90 8.90
CA GLY A 384 10.43 -4.63 7.99
C GLY A 384 10.21 -6.08 8.43
N LEU A 385 11.29 -6.81 8.76
CA LEU A 385 11.19 -8.20 9.15
C LEU A 385 10.45 -8.40 10.47
N SER A 386 10.76 -7.58 11.47
CA SER A 386 10.11 -7.68 12.79
C SER A 386 8.64 -7.31 12.74
N PHE A 387 8.26 -6.31 11.93
CA PHE A 387 6.85 -5.95 11.72
C PHE A 387 6.09 -7.07 11.00
N PHE A 388 6.69 -7.74 10.04
CA PHE A 388 6.11 -8.93 9.42
C PHE A 388 5.84 -10.03 10.46
N VAL A 389 6.83 -10.36 11.30
CA VAL A 389 6.69 -11.39 12.35
C VAL A 389 5.65 -10.98 13.39
N LEU A 390 5.69 -9.74 13.88
CA LEU A 390 4.73 -9.23 14.87
C LEU A 390 3.30 -9.25 14.32
N ASN A 391 3.10 -8.86 13.06
CA ASN A 391 1.78 -8.90 12.44
C ASN A 391 1.26 -10.34 12.31
N ALA A 392 2.12 -11.29 11.96
CA ALA A 392 1.79 -12.71 11.90
C ALA A 392 1.40 -13.28 13.28
N LEU A 393 2.09 -12.87 14.34
CA LEU A 393 1.77 -13.27 15.72
C LEU A 393 0.45 -12.64 16.20
N LEU A 394 0.23 -11.35 15.93
CA LEU A 394 -1.01 -10.67 16.30
C LEU A 394 -2.24 -11.25 15.58
N SER A 395 -2.07 -11.75 14.35
CA SER A 395 -3.17 -12.38 13.61
C SER A 395 -3.75 -13.61 14.32
N GLN A 396 -2.95 -14.29 15.16
CA GLN A 396 -3.42 -15.42 15.97
C GLN A 396 -4.32 -14.98 17.14
N CYS A 397 -4.21 -13.73 17.56
CA CYS A 397 -5.00 -13.13 18.64
C CYS A 397 -6.26 -12.40 18.14
N ALA A 398 -6.69 -12.65 16.90
CA ALA A 398 -7.79 -11.96 16.23
C ALA A 398 -9.15 -12.02 16.97
N GLY A 399 -9.32 -12.94 17.94
CA GLY A 399 -10.54 -13.02 18.77
C GLY A 399 -10.69 -11.91 19.84
N ARG A 400 -9.69 -11.05 20.04
CA ARG A 400 -9.70 -9.97 21.04
C ARG A 400 -9.35 -8.61 20.43
N ARG A 401 -9.95 -8.29 19.29
CA ARG A 401 -9.63 -7.11 18.45
C ARG A 401 -9.69 -5.79 19.22
N LYS A 402 -10.77 -5.56 19.99
CA LYS A 402 -10.94 -4.33 20.78
C LYS A 402 -9.84 -4.12 21.81
N ILE A 403 -9.55 -5.14 22.61
CA ILE A 403 -8.53 -5.06 23.66
C ILE A 403 -7.15 -4.84 23.06
N LEU A 404 -6.81 -5.57 21.99
CA LEU A 404 -5.52 -5.41 21.27
C LEU A 404 -5.35 -3.99 20.74
N THR A 405 -6.39 -3.42 20.10
CA THR A 405 -6.37 -2.03 19.62
C THR A 405 -6.03 -1.05 20.75
N ILE A 406 -6.72 -1.13 21.88
CA ILE A 406 -6.51 -0.23 23.02
C ILE A 406 -5.10 -0.41 23.60
N VAL A 407 -4.66 -1.66 23.83
CA VAL A 407 -3.36 -1.95 24.43
C VAL A 407 -2.21 -1.43 23.55
N ILE A 408 -2.26 -1.69 22.24
CA ILE A 408 -1.21 -1.23 21.31
C ILE A 408 -1.16 0.30 21.27
N LEU A 409 -2.31 0.99 21.19
CA LEU A 409 -2.35 2.45 21.17
C LEU A 409 -1.86 3.06 22.48
N VAL A 410 -2.19 2.49 23.62
CA VAL A 410 -1.70 2.96 24.93
C VAL A 410 -0.19 2.79 25.05
N ILE A 411 0.34 1.62 24.69
CA ILE A 411 1.80 1.35 24.72
C ILE A 411 2.52 2.33 23.79
N ALA A 412 2.02 2.55 22.57
CA ALA A 412 2.60 3.48 21.61
C ALA A 412 2.57 4.93 22.11
N ALA A 413 1.48 5.36 22.75
CA ALA A 413 1.38 6.69 23.32
C ALA A 413 2.38 6.91 24.48
N ILE A 414 2.52 5.91 25.37
CA ILE A 414 3.53 5.93 26.44
C ILE A 414 4.93 6.02 25.82
N ALA A 415 5.22 5.21 24.82
CA ALA A 415 6.51 5.24 24.13
C ALA A 415 6.81 6.62 23.52
N ALA A 416 5.83 7.25 22.86
CA ALA A 416 5.99 8.60 22.28
C ALA A 416 6.26 9.68 23.33
N VAL A 417 5.69 9.58 24.53
CA VAL A 417 6.02 10.49 25.65
C VAL A 417 7.42 10.23 26.17
N LEU A 418 7.78 8.95 26.37
CA LEU A 418 9.08 8.56 26.93
C LEU A 418 10.27 8.90 26.02
N ILE A 419 10.10 8.97 24.69
CA ILE A 419 11.13 9.43 23.75
C ILE A 419 11.72 10.79 24.18
N ASN A 420 10.87 11.69 24.68
CA ASN A 420 11.31 13.03 25.10
C ASN A 420 11.85 13.09 26.55
N VAL A 421 11.56 12.08 27.36
CA VAL A 421 11.97 12.02 28.76
C VAL A 421 13.31 11.31 28.91
N THR A 422 13.61 10.36 28.03
CA THR A 422 14.87 9.63 28.04
C THR A 422 16.01 10.52 27.55
N GLY A 423 17.03 10.71 28.39
CA GLY A 423 18.24 11.48 28.06
C GLY A 423 19.26 10.73 27.21
N GLU A 424 18.91 9.54 26.72
CA GLU A 424 19.81 8.64 25.98
C GLU A 424 19.23 8.35 24.58
N ALA A 425 20.02 8.61 23.54
CA ALA A 425 19.56 8.52 22.15
C ALA A 425 19.14 7.10 21.74
N ILE A 426 19.87 6.06 22.18
CA ILE A 426 19.56 4.68 21.78
C ILE A 426 18.23 4.21 22.39
N SER A 427 18.00 4.51 23.67
CA SER A 427 16.71 4.21 24.32
C SER A 427 15.55 4.96 23.65
N GLY A 428 15.78 6.21 23.22
CA GLY A 428 14.84 6.96 22.39
C GLY A 428 14.53 6.29 21.06
N LEU A 429 15.53 5.72 20.37
CA LEU A 429 15.34 4.96 19.13
C LEU A 429 14.48 3.70 19.33
N VAL A 430 14.72 2.97 20.43
CA VAL A 430 13.93 1.77 20.78
C VAL A 430 12.48 2.17 21.07
N LEU A 431 12.25 3.25 21.80
CA LEU A 431 10.92 3.77 22.09
C LEU A 431 10.21 4.26 20.81
N PHE A 432 10.94 4.89 19.90
CA PHE A 432 10.43 5.27 18.59
C PHE A 432 9.98 4.04 17.79
N TYR A 433 10.74 2.95 17.84
CA TYR A 433 10.35 1.70 17.23
C TYR A 433 9.05 1.13 17.83
N VAL A 434 8.92 1.16 19.18
CA VAL A 434 7.69 0.76 19.87
C VAL A 434 6.51 1.65 19.46
N PHE A 435 6.73 2.96 19.34
CA PHE A 435 5.70 3.90 18.86
C PHE A 435 5.18 3.53 17.46
N LEU A 436 6.05 3.09 16.54
CA LEU A 436 5.66 2.69 15.19
C LEU A 436 4.77 1.42 15.16
N THR A 437 4.66 0.65 16.25
CA THR A 437 3.74 -0.50 16.32
C THR A 437 2.26 -0.11 16.15
N THR A 438 1.92 1.17 16.18
CA THR A 438 0.60 1.69 15.79
C THR A 438 0.16 1.21 14.40
N ALA A 439 1.09 0.88 13.49
CA ALA A 439 0.81 0.27 12.18
C ALA A 439 -0.03 -1.02 12.28
N MET A 440 0.19 -1.82 13.33
CA MET A 440 -0.48 -3.11 13.52
C MET A 440 -1.98 -2.95 13.75
N VAL A 441 -2.39 -1.81 14.31
CA VAL A 441 -3.79 -1.52 14.61
C VAL A 441 -4.63 -1.36 13.33
N PHE A 442 -4.01 -0.94 12.21
CA PHE A 442 -4.73 -0.78 10.96
C PHE A 442 -5.37 -2.08 10.46
N GLY A 443 -4.64 -3.20 10.54
CA GLY A 443 -5.17 -4.51 10.17
C GLY A 443 -6.39 -4.91 11.02
N ILE A 444 -6.39 -4.56 12.30
CA ILE A 444 -7.50 -4.80 13.22
C ILE A 444 -8.69 -3.90 12.85
N VAL A 445 -8.46 -2.59 12.65
CA VAL A 445 -9.52 -1.63 12.31
C VAL A 445 -10.15 -1.96 10.95
N SER A 446 -9.35 -2.39 9.96
CA SER A 446 -9.86 -2.78 8.65
C SER A 446 -10.81 -3.99 8.72
N SER A 447 -10.63 -4.89 9.69
CA SER A 447 -11.55 -6.00 9.90
C SER A 447 -12.96 -5.53 10.34
N TYR A 448 -13.06 -4.42 11.06
CA TYR A 448 -14.35 -3.85 11.45
C TYR A 448 -15.12 -3.24 10.26
N PHE A 449 -14.47 -2.81 9.18
CA PHE A 449 -15.18 -2.40 7.95
C PHE A 449 -15.97 -3.55 7.33
N VAL A 450 -15.52 -4.78 7.52
CA VAL A 450 -16.20 -5.96 7.00
C VAL A 450 -17.30 -6.45 7.95
N THR A 451 -17.07 -6.39 9.25
CA THR A 451 -17.98 -6.99 10.24
C THR A 451 -19.13 -6.08 10.67
N LEU A 452 -18.93 -4.76 10.71
CA LEU A 452 -19.92 -3.81 11.22
C LEU A 452 -20.93 -3.30 10.18
N TYR A 453 -20.72 -3.62 8.89
CA TYR A 453 -21.58 -3.10 7.82
C TYR A 453 -22.23 -4.22 7.02
N PRO A 454 -23.49 -4.00 6.56
CA PRO A 454 -24.14 -4.87 5.58
C PRO A 454 -23.30 -5.02 4.32
N THR A 455 -23.43 -6.14 3.62
CA THR A 455 -22.66 -6.46 2.42
C THR A 455 -22.69 -5.37 1.35
N SER A 456 -23.85 -4.70 1.18
CA SER A 456 -24.06 -3.60 0.21
C SER A 456 -23.19 -2.37 0.46
N TYR A 457 -22.76 -2.11 1.70
CA TYR A 457 -21.99 -0.91 2.06
C TYR A 457 -20.51 -1.18 2.33
N ARG A 458 -20.09 -2.45 2.50
CA ARG A 458 -18.72 -2.83 2.90
C ARG A 458 -17.64 -2.25 2.01
N GLY A 459 -17.83 -2.38 0.70
CA GLY A 459 -16.88 -1.84 -0.28
C GLY A 459 -16.74 -0.33 -0.19
N MET A 460 -17.86 0.39 -0.13
CA MET A 460 -17.87 1.85 -0.08
C MET A 460 -17.23 2.38 1.20
N VAL A 461 -17.55 1.81 2.35
CA VAL A 461 -16.96 2.20 3.65
C VAL A 461 -15.45 1.99 3.65
N ALA A 462 -14.98 0.84 3.14
CA ALA A 462 -13.55 0.55 3.02
C ALA A 462 -12.85 1.54 2.08
N CYS A 463 -13.43 1.84 0.91
CA CYS A 463 -12.87 2.81 -0.04
C CYS A 463 -12.72 4.21 0.59
N ILE A 464 -13.77 4.73 1.24
CA ILE A 464 -13.69 6.05 1.90
C ILE A 464 -12.70 6.01 3.07
N GLY A 465 -12.68 4.92 3.85
CA GLY A 465 -11.69 4.71 4.90
C GLY A 465 -10.27 4.76 4.39
N MET A 466 -9.97 4.14 3.23
CA MET A 466 -8.67 4.23 2.58
C MET A 466 -8.36 5.64 2.07
N MET A 467 -9.34 6.40 1.58
CA MET A 467 -9.14 7.81 1.22
C MET A 467 -8.75 8.65 2.44
N VAL A 468 -9.44 8.47 3.58
CA VAL A 468 -9.08 9.11 4.86
C VAL A 468 -7.66 8.73 5.25
N ALA A 469 -7.30 7.45 5.16
CA ALA A 469 -5.96 6.95 5.45
C ALA A 469 -4.87 7.65 4.61
N ARG A 470 -5.07 7.74 3.30
CA ARG A 470 -4.10 8.35 2.37
C ARG A 470 -3.97 9.85 2.58
N LEU A 471 -5.09 10.55 2.80
CA LEU A 471 -5.09 11.98 3.11
C LEU A 471 -4.37 12.26 4.43
N SER A 472 -4.59 11.42 5.44
CA SER A 472 -3.91 11.52 6.74
C SER A 472 -2.41 11.30 6.60
N ALA A 473 -1.99 10.29 5.81
CA ALA A 473 -0.58 10.03 5.53
C ALA A 473 0.07 11.21 4.79
N PHE A 474 -0.56 11.73 3.75
CA PHE A 474 -0.09 12.89 2.99
C PHE A 474 0.11 14.11 3.90
N THR A 475 -0.92 14.49 4.65
CA THR A 475 -0.88 15.65 5.54
C THR A 475 0.14 15.46 6.66
N GLY A 476 0.11 14.30 7.31
CA GLY A 476 0.99 14.00 8.43
C GLY A 476 2.46 13.96 8.05
N THR A 477 2.83 13.38 6.89
CA THR A 477 4.21 13.38 6.40
C THR A 477 4.74 14.78 6.19
N ASN A 478 3.94 15.68 5.59
CA ASN A 478 4.35 17.07 5.39
C ASN A 478 4.50 17.83 6.72
N VAL A 479 3.58 17.61 7.67
CA VAL A 479 3.66 18.23 9.00
C VAL A 479 4.87 17.72 9.77
N VAL A 480 5.07 16.41 9.84
CA VAL A 480 6.18 15.81 10.60
C VAL A 480 7.53 16.20 10.01
N SER A 481 7.71 16.13 8.68
CA SER A 481 8.99 16.51 8.06
C SER A 481 9.33 17.98 8.22
N ALA A 482 8.34 18.88 8.29
CA ALA A 482 8.57 20.30 8.59
C ALA A 482 8.88 20.54 10.07
N ALA A 483 8.29 19.76 10.98
CA ALA A 483 8.33 20.01 12.41
C ALA A 483 9.48 19.27 13.13
N ILE A 484 9.96 18.14 12.62
CA ILE A 484 10.85 17.23 13.36
C ILE A 484 12.20 17.87 13.70
N THR A 485 12.69 18.81 12.88
CA THR A 485 13.99 19.50 13.11
C THR A 485 13.87 20.75 13.97
N THR A 486 12.70 21.37 14.03
CA THR A 486 12.49 22.62 14.77
C THR A 486 11.72 22.41 16.06
N THR A 487 10.80 21.47 16.07
CA THR A 487 9.87 21.19 17.18
C THR A 487 9.71 19.67 17.40
N CYS A 488 10.83 18.93 17.48
CA CYS A 488 10.82 17.48 17.63
C CYS A 488 10.03 17.02 18.86
N ALA A 489 10.33 17.54 20.05
CA ALA A 489 9.64 17.16 21.28
C ALA A 489 8.14 17.50 21.26
N PRO A 490 7.70 18.72 20.88
CA PRO A 490 6.28 19.02 20.69
C PRO A 490 5.58 18.10 19.69
N THR A 491 6.24 17.67 18.62
CA THR A 491 5.69 16.76 17.62
C THR A 491 5.36 15.40 18.24
N PHE A 492 6.27 14.84 19.06
CA PHE A 492 6.00 13.57 19.76
C PHE A 492 4.93 13.69 20.83
N TYR A 493 4.89 14.79 21.60
CA TYR A 493 3.80 15.02 22.56
C TYR A 493 2.44 15.19 21.88
N GLY A 494 2.38 15.92 20.76
CA GLY A 494 1.16 16.10 19.97
C GLY A 494 0.66 14.77 19.39
N THR A 495 1.56 13.95 18.85
CA THR A 495 1.20 12.61 18.34
C THR A 495 0.80 11.65 19.47
N ALA A 496 1.45 11.72 20.64
CA ALA A 496 1.04 10.94 21.80
C ALA A 496 -0.38 11.29 22.25
N ALA A 497 -0.71 12.59 22.35
CA ALA A 497 -2.06 13.05 22.68
C ALA A 497 -3.09 12.54 21.66
N LEU A 498 -2.76 12.59 20.37
CA LEU A 498 -3.62 12.06 19.30
C LEU A 498 -3.83 10.54 19.45
N VAL A 499 -2.77 9.77 19.71
CA VAL A 499 -2.86 8.30 19.89
C VAL A 499 -3.66 7.94 21.14
N ILE A 500 -3.53 8.70 22.24
CA ILE A 500 -4.36 8.52 23.44
C ILE A 500 -5.85 8.76 23.12
N SER A 501 -6.15 9.82 22.36
CA SER A 501 -7.54 10.08 21.94
C SER A 501 -8.08 8.94 21.06
N GLY A 502 -7.24 8.31 20.23
CA GLY A 502 -7.56 7.09 19.50
C GLY A 502 -7.84 5.90 20.42
N ALA A 503 -7.05 5.71 21.48
CA ALA A 503 -7.28 4.65 22.46
C ALA A 503 -8.63 4.85 23.20
N VAL A 504 -8.96 6.09 23.56
CA VAL A 504 -10.28 6.44 24.13
C VAL A 504 -11.39 6.17 23.13
N ALA A 505 -11.22 6.55 21.86
CA ALA A 505 -12.19 6.26 20.82
C ALA A 505 -12.37 4.75 20.60
N ALA A 506 -11.30 3.95 20.66
CA ALA A 506 -11.35 2.50 20.53
C ALA A 506 -12.18 1.83 21.65
N TRP A 507 -12.37 2.49 22.81
CA TRP A 507 -13.25 2.01 23.87
C TRP A 507 -14.70 1.88 23.43
N PHE A 508 -15.15 2.70 22.48
CA PHE A 508 -16.50 2.67 21.92
C PHE A 508 -16.68 1.62 20.82
N LEU A 509 -15.63 0.86 20.44
CA LEU A 509 -15.78 -0.27 19.54
C LEU A 509 -16.65 -1.36 20.18
N PRO A 510 -17.49 -2.07 19.40
CA PRO A 510 -18.26 -3.19 19.91
C PRO A 510 -17.36 -4.28 20.49
N SER A 511 -17.84 -4.99 21.50
CA SER A 511 -17.12 -6.11 22.10
C SER A 511 -17.18 -7.33 21.16
N ASP A 512 -16.07 -8.07 21.07
CA ASP A 512 -15.96 -9.26 20.22
C ASP A 512 -16.95 -10.40 20.59
N SER A 513 -17.59 -10.32 21.78
CA SER A 513 -18.59 -11.27 22.26
C SER A 513 -19.99 -11.11 21.65
N THR A 514 -20.25 -10.02 20.92
CA THR A 514 -21.57 -9.74 20.33
C THR A 514 -21.72 -10.30 18.90
N GLU A 515 -20.68 -10.90 18.33
CA GLU A 515 -20.71 -11.47 16.96
C GLU A 515 -21.05 -12.97 16.89
N ILE A 516 -21.33 -13.64 18.05
CA ILE A 516 -21.61 -15.09 18.12
C ILE A 516 -23.13 -15.38 18.27
N ASN A 517 -24.00 -14.35 18.21
CA ASN A 517 -25.45 -14.57 18.24
C ASN A 517 -26.14 -14.02 16.99
#